data_c5cfd145d6850fdf5759f96b892f4381
#
_entry.id   c5cfd145d6850fdf5759f96b892f4381
#
_cell.length_a   1.000
_cell.length_b   1.000
_cell.length_c   1.000
_cell.angle_alpha   90.00
_cell.angle_beta   90.00
_cell.angle_gamma   90.00
#
_symmetry.space_group_name_H-M   'P 1'
#
loop_
_entity.id
_entity.type
_entity.pdbx_description
1 polymer ?
#
loop_
_entity_poly.entity_id
_entity_poly.type
_entity_poly.pdbx_seq_one_letter_code
_entity_poly.pdbx_strand_id
1 'polypeptide(L)'
;MRTLNNQELKTMESFFQASQSSLKKALTQYLKARYKRVISTRDYVIAVGDIPVALVAHLDTVFPYLPENIYYDRVKNVMWSPDGLGADDRAGVYAIVQILKYGYRPTVIFTTDEEKGCVGAGILSEQIKTAPTELKYIIQLDRRGSNDCVFYDCDNPDFEEYVESFGFVMNFGSFSDISAICPQWKVAGVNLSIGYYNEHSQTETLNIGQMFSTIYKVRNMLDRIGEAKAYEYIESKYAYKSIWNFPTDEDGWDPSYGISKEDWKKFMGAGKETCLNCGIDDYSYNLIPVKMGGNHTEFVCPDCLPALKEDGLIGWCKICGEAFCIDGDDKDICEDCKNKEKSNK
;
A
#
# COMPACT_ATOMS: atom_id res chain seq x y z
N MET A 1 23.31 8.91 -2.54
CA MET A 1 22.12 8.06 -2.76
C MET A 1 22.60 6.75 -3.39
N ARG A 2 22.17 5.57 -2.91
CA ARG A 2 22.61 4.27 -3.45
C ARG A 2 22.00 4.04 -4.83
N THR A 3 22.81 3.67 -5.80
CA THR A 3 22.42 3.28 -7.16
C THR A 3 22.71 1.78 -7.37
N LEU A 4 22.10 1.17 -8.38
CA LEU A 4 22.37 -0.21 -8.77
C LEU A 4 23.69 -0.30 -9.54
N ASN A 5 24.52 -1.29 -9.20
CA ASN A 5 25.59 -1.72 -10.09
C ASN A 5 25.01 -2.60 -11.22
N ASN A 6 25.83 -2.94 -12.22
CA ASN A 6 25.36 -3.69 -13.38
C ASN A 6 24.82 -5.09 -13.04
N GLN A 7 25.38 -5.76 -12.03
CA GLN A 7 24.92 -7.09 -11.62
C GLN A 7 23.59 -7.00 -10.86
N GLU A 8 23.44 -6.00 -10.00
CA GLU A 8 22.19 -5.72 -9.27
C GLU A 8 21.08 -5.33 -10.24
N LEU A 9 21.39 -4.52 -11.25
CA LEU A 9 20.45 -4.12 -12.31
C LEU A 9 19.92 -5.36 -13.04
N LYS A 10 20.80 -6.20 -13.57
CA LYS A 10 20.43 -7.45 -14.27
C LYS A 10 19.59 -8.37 -13.37
N THR A 11 19.93 -8.45 -12.09
CA THR A 11 19.16 -9.25 -11.14
C THR A 11 17.76 -8.68 -10.97
N MET A 12 17.63 -7.37 -10.81
CA MET A 12 16.34 -6.71 -10.65
C MET A 12 15.49 -6.84 -11.91
N GLU A 13 16.06 -6.60 -13.09
CA GLU A 13 15.38 -6.83 -14.38
C GLU A 13 14.82 -8.26 -14.48
N SER A 14 15.60 -9.26 -14.04
CA SER A 14 15.14 -10.65 -14.06
C SER A 14 13.93 -10.92 -13.14
N PHE A 15 13.73 -10.13 -12.10
CA PHE A 15 12.52 -10.22 -11.24
C PHE A 15 11.30 -9.67 -11.95
N PHE A 16 11.43 -8.54 -12.64
CA PHE A 16 10.33 -7.93 -13.39
C PHE A 16 9.95 -8.75 -14.62
N GLN A 17 10.93 -9.35 -15.31
CA GLN A 17 10.73 -10.14 -16.53
C GLN A 17 10.38 -11.62 -16.27
N ALA A 18 10.26 -12.04 -15.03
CA ALA A 18 9.84 -13.40 -14.69
C ALA A 18 8.31 -13.51 -14.59
N SER A 19 7.72 -14.57 -15.15
CA SER A 19 6.34 -14.92 -14.83
C SER A 19 6.17 -15.23 -13.34
N GLN A 20 4.97 -15.01 -12.78
CA GLN A 20 4.66 -15.33 -11.38
C GLN A 20 5.12 -16.76 -11.02
N SER A 21 4.81 -17.75 -11.87
CA SER A 21 5.17 -19.14 -11.64
C SER A 21 6.67 -19.40 -11.69
N SER A 22 7.39 -18.77 -12.64
CA SER A 22 8.85 -18.89 -12.76
C SER A 22 9.55 -18.24 -11.57
N LEU A 23 9.12 -17.06 -11.17
CA LEU A 23 9.66 -16.35 -10.01
C LEU A 23 9.43 -17.14 -8.73
N LYS A 24 8.20 -17.64 -8.52
CA LYS A 24 7.89 -18.50 -7.37
C LYS A 24 8.76 -19.73 -7.29
N LYS A 25 8.98 -20.41 -8.43
CA LYS A 25 9.87 -21.60 -8.50
C LYS A 25 11.30 -21.24 -8.11
N ALA A 26 11.84 -20.14 -8.66
CA ALA A 26 13.20 -19.68 -8.36
C ALA A 26 13.34 -19.29 -6.88
N LEU A 27 12.39 -18.54 -6.33
CA LEU A 27 12.36 -18.14 -4.92
C LEU A 27 12.22 -19.36 -3.99
N THR A 28 11.39 -20.34 -4.35
CA THR A 28 11.27 -21.58 -3.57
C THR A 28 12.63 -22.30 -3.48
N GLN A 29 13.36 -22.41 -4.58
CA GLN A 29 14.71 -23.02 -4.59
C GLN A 29 15.70 -22.18 -3.78
N TYR A 30 15.66 -20.85 -3.94
CA TYR A 30 16.52 -19.94 -3.19
C TYR A 30 16.30 -20.05 -1.67
N LEU A 31 15.04 -20.16 -1.23
CA LEU A 31 14.67 -20.32 0.18
C LEU A 31 15.04 -21.71 0.71
N LYS A 32 14.80 -22.77 -0.04
CA LYS A 32 15.20 -24.15 0.36
C LYS A 32 16.69 -24.31 0.62
N ALA A 33 17.53 -23.53 -0.05
CA ALA A 33 18.98 -23.51 0.18
C ALA A 33 19.39 -22.78 1.48
N ARG A 34 18.46 -22.05 2.13
CA ARG A 34 18.75 -21.14 3.27
C ARG A 34 17.93 -21.40 4.52
N TYR A 35 16.79 -22.06 4.38
CA TYR A 35 15.85 -22.33 5.45
C TYR A 35 15.64 -23.83 5.63
N LYS A 36 15.52 -24.27 6.87
CA LYS A 36 15.26 -25.68 7.19
C LYS A 36 13.83 -26.11 6.88
N ARG A 37 12.88 -25.18 6.97
CA ARG A 37 11.46 -25.44 6.74
C ARG A 37 10.92 -24.47 5.69
N VAL A 38 10.58 -25.02 4.52
CA VAL A 38 9.97 -24.28 3.42
C VAL A 38 8.75 -25.06 2.94
N ILE A 39 7.59 -24.42 2.94
CA ILE A 39 6.34 -24.92 2.37
C ILE A 39 6.08 -24.11 1.10
N SER A 40 5.79 -24.78 0.00
CA SER A 40 5.44 -24.15 -1.26
C SER A 40 4.21 -24.87 -1.82
N THR A 41 3.14 -24.16 -1.93
CA THR A 41 1.87 -24.61 -2.52
C THR A 41 1.66 -23.99 -3.90
N ARG A 42 0.49 -24.12 -4.47
CA ARG A 42 0.10 -23.38 -5.66
C ARG A 42 0.05 -21.88 -5.37
N ASP A 43 -0.43 -21.50 -4.20
CA ASP A 43 -0.93 -20.17 -3.88
C ASP A 43 0.04 -19.33 -3.04
N TYR A 44 1.01 -19.98 -2.36
CA TYR A 44 2.00 -19.27 -1.54
C TYR A 44 3.30 -20.07 -1.37
N VAL A 45 4.33 -19.36 -0.91
CA VAL A 45 5.58 -19.94 -0.37
C VAL A 45 5.81 -19.35 1.01
N ILE A 46 6.06 -20.20 2.01
CA ILE A 46 6.48 -19.77 3.34
C ILE A 46 7.76 -20.45 3.76
N ALA A 47 8.74 -19.68 4.23
CA ALA A 47 9.99 -20.17 4.79
C ALA A 47 10.11 -19.70 6.24
N VAL A 48 10.14 -20.63 7.18
CA VAL A 48 10.16 -20.35 8.63
C VAL A 48 11.56 -20.02 9.07
N GLY A 49 11.76 -18.80 9.58
CA GLY A 49 13.05 -18.27 10.02
C GLY A 49 13.27 -18.29 11.52
N ASP A 50 14.46 -17.84 11.93
CA ASP A 50 14.89 -17.78 13.34
C ASP A 50 14.62 -16.41 13.99
N ILE A 51 14.43 -15.36 13.17
CA ILE A 51 14.07 -14.03 13.65
C ILE A 51 12.54 -13.97 13.80
N PRO A 52 11.98 -13.54 14.94
CA PRO A 52 10.55 -13.57 15.21
C PRO A 52 9.79 -12.43 14.49
N VAL A 53 10.01 -12.28 13.20
CA VAL A 53 9.37 -11.33 12.28
C VAL A 53 9.03 -12.07 11.00
N ALA A 54 7.88 -11.78 10.39
CA ALA A 54 7.60 -12.22 9.03
C ALA A 54 7.73 -11.05 8.05
N LEU A 55 8.32 -11.31 6.88
CA LEU A 55 8.35 -10.40 5.74
C LEU A 55 7.44 -10.96 4.64
N VAL A 56 6.57 -10.13 4.11
CA VAL A 56 5.53 -10.49 3.13
C VAL A 56 5.69 -9.66 1.87
N ALA A 57 5.49 -10.27 0.71
CA ALA A 57 5.39 -9.64 -0.59
C ALA A 57 4.60 -10.53 -1.55
N HIS A 58 3.92 -9.96 -2.55
CA HIS A 58 3.22 -10.75 -3.55
C HIS A 58 4.01 -10.93 -4.86
N LEU A 59 3.65 -11.96 -5.64
CA LEU A 59 4.41 -12.37 -6.82
C LEU A 59 3.77 -12.00 -8.15
N ASP A 60 2.52 -11.64 -8.15
CA ASP A 60 1.78 -11.19 -9.34
C ASP A 60 1.97 -9.71 -9.61
N THR A 61 1.37 -9.25 -10.65
CA THR A 61 1.20 -7.84 -11.03
C THR A 61 -0.08 -7.72 -11.83
N VAL A 62 -0.65 -6.53 -11.93
CA VAL A 62 -1.84 -6.27 -12.76
C VAL A 62 -1.59 -6.42 -14.26
N PHE A 63 -0.34 -6.38 -14.70
CA PHE A 63 0.00 -6.36 -16.12
C PHE A 63 -0.16 -7.74 -16.75
N PRO A 64 -0.88 -7.85 -17.88
CA PRO A 64 -1.08 -9.12 -18.59
C PRO A 64 0.19 -9.61 -19.30
N TYR A 65 1.12 -8.70 -19.56
CA TYR A 65 2.41 -8.98 -20.22
C TYR A 65 3.57 -8.54 -19.34
N LEU A 66 4.68 -9.23 -19.47
CA LEU A 66 5.93 -8.87 -18.78
C LEU A 66 6.64 -7.75 -19.57
N PRO A 67 7.35 -6.83 -18.88
CA PRO A 67 8.08 -5.78 -19.56
C PRO A 67 9.21 -6.35 -20.42
N GLU A 68 9.21 -6.01 -21.71
CA GLU A 68 10.30 -6.39 -22.61
C GLU A 68 11.50 -5.47 -22.42
N ASN A 69 11.23 -4.17 -22.30
CA ASN A 69 12.25 -3.12 -22.18
C ASN A 69 12.14 -2.44 -20.83
N ILE A 70 13.19 -2.51 -20.04
CA ILE A 70 13.29 -1.84 -18.74
C ILE A 70 14.39 -0.78 -18.84
N TYR A 71 14.08 0.42 -18.40
CA TYR A 71 14.98 1.55 -18.42
C TYR A 71 15.35 1.97 -16.99
N TYR A 72 16.60 2.37 -16.81
CA TYR A 72 17.09 2.87 -15.53
C TYR A 72 17.86 4.17 -15.71
N ASP A 73 17.25 5.27 -15.29
CA ASP A 73 17.93 6.57 -15.19
C ASP A 73 18.80 6.61 -13.92
N ARG A 74 20.12 6.49 -14.10
CA ARG A 74 21.08 6.48 -13.00
C ARG A 74 21.21 7.83 -12.29
N VAL A 75 20.86 8.92 -12.95
CA VAL A 75 20.94 10.28 -12.39
C VAL A 75 19.75 10.53 -11.47
N LYS A 76 18.55 10.25 -11.96
CA LYS A 76 17.31 10.33 -11.16
C LYS A 76 17.13 9.15 -10.23
N ASN A 77 17.86 8.08 -10.47
CA ASN A 77 17.78 6.81 -9.72
C ASN A 77 16.38 6.15 -9.80
N VAL A 78 15.77 6.23 -10.98
CA VAL A 78 14.41 5.76 -11.26
C VAL A 78 14.42 4.72 -12.38
N MET A 79 13.65 3.65 -12.18
CA MET A 79 13.42 2.58 -13.14
C MET A 79 11.98 2.63 -13.64
N TRP A 80 11.75 2.32 -14.94
CA TRP A 80 10.43 2.25 -15.54
C TRP A 80 10.42 1.34 -16.78
N SER A 81 9.22 1.04 -17.27
CA SER A 81 9.02 0.36 -18.56
C SER A 81 7.80 0.97 -19.28
N PRO A 82 7.82 1.15 -20.59
CA PRO A 82 6.65 1.58 -21.36
C PRO A 82 5.53 0.51 -21.38
N ASP A 83 5.87 -0.73 -21.05
CA ASP A 83 4.91 -1.86 -21.00
C ASP A 83 4.22 -1.99 -19.63
N GLY A 84 4.55 -1.10 -18.67
CA GLY A 84 4.30 -1.25 -17.25
C GLY A 84 5.44 -2.00 -16.59
N LEU A 85 5.91 -1.53 -15.42
CA LEU A 85 7.09 -2.11 -14.77
C LEU A 85 6.76 -3.35 -13.94
N GLY A 86 5.62 -3.34 -13.24
CA GLY A 86 5.25 -4.36 -12.25
C GLY A 86 6.12 -4.25 -10.99
N ALA A 87 6.47 -3.03 -10.58
CA ALA A 87 7.20 -2.78 -9.34
C ALA A 87 6.35 -3.11 -8.11
N ASP A 88 5.07 -2.98 -8.23
CA ASP A 88 4.02 -3.53 -7.39
C ASP A 88 3.82 -5.03 -7.75
N ASP A 89 4.25 -6.04 -6.94
CA ASP A 89 5.16 -5.89 -5.77
C ASP A 89 6.51 -6.62 -6.00
N ARG A 90 7.03 -6.59 -7.23
CA ARG A 90 8.36 -7.18 -7.51
C ARG A 90 9.48 -6.42 -6.77
N ALA A 91 9.22 -5.16 -6.40
CA ALA A 91 10.14 -4.36 -5.58
C ALA A 91 10.24 -4.91 -4.16
N GLY A 92 9.13 -5.25 -3.52
CA GLY A 92 9.11 -5.88 -2.20
C GLY A 92 9.73 -7.28 -2.22
N VAL A 93 9.43 -8.08 -3.24
CA VAL A 93 10.09 -9.38 -3.43
C VAL A 93 11.61 -9.21 -3.52
N TYR A 94 12.09 -8.26 -4.34
CA TYR A 94 13.52 -7.98 -4.45
C TYR A 94 14.11 -7.48 -3.13
N ALA A 95 13.42 -6.61 -2.42
CA ALA A 95 13.85 -6.08 -1.13
C ALA A 95 14.01 -7.20 -0.08
N ILE A 96 13.06 -8.12 0.01
CA ILE A 96 13.17 -9.28 0.90
C ILE A 96 14.42 -10.10 0.54
N VAL A 97 14.64 -10.40 -0.74
CA VAL A 97 15.84 -11.14 -1.17
C VAL A 97 17.13 -10.39 -0.82
N GLN A 98 17.18 -9.06 -0.92
CA GLN A 98 18.34 -8.28 -0.47
C GLN A 98 18.55 -8.41 1.05
N ILE A 99 17.50 -8.31 1.86
CA ILE A 99 17.57 -8.50 3.32
C ILE A 99 18.17 -9.89 3.64
N LEU A 100 17.71 -10.93 2.96
CA LEU A 100 18.25 -12.29 3.13
C LEU A 100 19.73 -12.42 2.73
N LYS A 101 20.19 -11.67 1.73
CA LYS A 101 21.60 -11.61 1.32
C LYS A 101 22.50 -10.98 2.39
N TYR A 102 21.97 -10.10 3.21
CA TYR A 102 22.68 -9.56 4.37
C TYR A 102 22.78 -10.53 5.55
N GLY A 103 22.22 -11.74 5.43
CA GLY A 103 22.35 -12.78 6.45
C GLY A 103 21.13 -12.90 7.39
N TYR A 104 20.16 -12.00 7.30
CA TYR A 104 18.93 -12.10 8.12
C TYR A 104 18.10 -13.33 7.72
N ARG A 105 17.43 -13.91 8.69
CA ARG A 105 16.55 -15.08 8.50
C ARG A 105 15.20 -14.87 9.20
N PRO A 106 14.43 -13.83 8.85
CA PRO A 106 13.04 -13.75 9.27
C PRO A 106 12.20 -14.85 8.61
N THR A 107 10.99 -15.07 9.07
CA THR A 107 10.00 -15.82 8.28
C THR A 107 9.70 -15.04 7.01
N VAL A 108 9.65 -15.72 5.87
CA VAL A 108 9.37 -15.11 4.56
C VAL A 108 8.10 -15.69 4.00
N ILE A 109 7.21 -14.85 3.51
CA ILE A 109 5.97 -15.23 2.86
C ILE A 109 5.92 -14.56 1.50
N PHE A 110 5.75 -15.37 0.45
CA PHE A 110 5.42 -14.88 -0.89
C PHE A 110 4.06 -15.45 -1.29
N THR A 111 3.14 -14.57 -1.61
CA THR A 111 1.76 -14.87 -2.02
C THR A 111 1.60 -14.79 -3.53
N THR A 112 0.52 -15.34 -4.05
CA THR A 112 0.11 -15.22 -5.46
C THR A 112 -1.26 -14.59 -5.55
N ASP A 113 -1.56 -13.96 -6.69
CA ASP A 113 -2.88 -13.42 -7.00
C ASP A 113 -3.41 -12.45 -5.93
N GLU A 114 -2.52 -11.57 -5.41
CA GLU A 114 -2.89 -10.46 -4.52
C GLU A 114 -3.81 -9.50 -5.26
N GLU A 115 -3.45 -9.13 -6.49
CA GLU A 115 -4.16 -8.22 -7.40
C GLU A 115 -5.57 -8.71 -7.81
N LYS A 116 -5.89 -9.94 -7.47
CA LYS A 116 -7.21 -10.56 -7.65
C LYS A 116 -8.00 -10.67 -6.34
N GLY A 117 -7.63 -9.88 -5.33
CA GLY A 117 -8.23 -9.85 -4.01
C GLY A 117 -7.55 -10.73 -2.98
N CYS A 118 -6.23 -10.67 -2.87
CA CYS A 118 -5.41 -11.36 -1.87
C CYS A 118 -5.65 -12.88 -1.81
N VAL A 119 -5.88 -13.53 -2.97
CA VAL A 119 -6.25 -14.95 -3.03
C VAL A 119 -5.25 -15.84 -2.32
N GLY A 120 -3.95 -15.64 -2.59
CA GLY A 120 -2.90 -16.43 -1.98
C GLY A 120 -2.81 -16.28 -0.46
N ALA A 121 -2.97 -15.06 0.05
CA ALA A 121 -2.99 -14.77 1.48
C ALA A 121 -4.22 -15.34 2.18
N GLY A 122 -5.39 -15.27 1.53
CA GLY A 122 -6.63 -15.89 2.01
C GLY A 122 -6.46 -17.41 2.18
N ILE A 123 -5.96 -18.09 1.13
CA ILE A 123 -5.70 -19.53 1.18
C ILE A 123 -4.64 -19.89 2.25
N LEU A 124 -3.57 -19.09 2.36
CA LEU A 124 -2.57 -19.29 3.41
C LEU A 124 -3.21 -19.20 4.80
N SER A 125 -4.03 -18.18 5.05
CA SER A 125 -4.71 -17.97 6.33
C SER A 125 -5.69 -19.10 6.68
N GLU A 126 -6.36 -19.66 5.68
CA GLU A 126 -7.24 -20.81 5.84
C GLU A 126 -6.48 -22.11 6.16
N GLN A 127 -5.34 -22.34 5.51
CA GLN A 127 -4.56 -23.56 5.67
C GLN A 127 -3.63 -23.54 6.88
N ILE A 128 -3.11 -22.35 7.25
CA ILE A 128 -2.18 -22.15 8.37
C ILE A 128 -2.87 -21.25 9.41
N LYS A 129 -3.67 -21.85 10.29
CA LYS A 129 -4.51 -21.16 11.26
C LYS A 129 -3.74 -20.37 12.34
N THR A 130 -2.48 -20.69 12.56
CA THR A 130 -1.61 -20.03 13.53
C THR A 130 -0.25 -19.79 12.92
N ALA A 131 0.42 -18.72 13.34
CA ALA A 131 1.77 -18.46 12.89
C ALA A 131 2.69 -19.69 13.06
N PRO A 132 3.50 -20.06 12.08
CA PRO A 132 4.31 -21.30 12.11
C PRO A 132 5.47 -21.25 13.10
N THR A 133 5.73 -20.08 13.67
CA THR A 133 6.69 -19.80 14.73
C THR A 133 6.15 -18.62 15.56
N GLU A 134 6.74 -18.39 16.74
CA GLU A 134 6.45 -17.18 17.50
C GLU A 134 6.89 -15.95 16.70
N LEU A 135 5.97 -15.01 16.47
CA LEU A 135 6.22 -13.76 15.76
C LEU A 135 5.92 -12.59 16.69
N LYS A 136 6.76 -11.59 16.62
CA LYS A 136 6.55 -10.31 17.30
C LYS A 136 5.69 -9.35 16.48
N TYR A 137 5.88 -9.35 15.16
CA TYR A 137 5.10 -8.58 14.19
C TYR A 137 5.34 -9.07 12.75
N ILE A 138 4.54 -8.55 11.82
CA ILE A 138 4.60 -8.86 10.39
C ILE A 138 4.86 -7.56 9.63
N ILE A 139 5.74 -7.59 8.62
CA ILE A 139 6.01 -6.49 7.70
C ILE A 139 5.68 -6.95 6.28
N GLN A 140 4.79 -6.26 5.61
CA GLN A 140 4.63 -6.33 4.16
C GLN A 140 5.40 -5.20 3.50
N LEU A 141 5.99 -5.44 2.33
CA LEU A 141 6.78 -4.47 1.59
C LEU A 141 6.10 -4.16 0.25
N ASP A 142 4.90 -3.63 0.31
CA ASP A 142 3.97 -3.52 -0.80
C ASP A 142 3.12 -2.24 -0.65
N ARG A 143 3.80 -1.11 -0.46
CA ARG A 143 3.13 0.18 -0.43
C ARG A 143 3.88 1.16 -1.33
N ARG A 144 3.14 1.95 -2.12
CA ARG A 144 3.69 3.05 -2.89
C ARG A 144 4.38 4.09 -2.00
N GLY A 145 5.21 4.94 -2.60
CA GLY A 145 5.85 6.03 -1.90
C GLY A 145 7.13 5.65 -1.18
N SER A 146 7.57 6.47 -0.25
CA SER A 146 8.90 6.35 0.35
C SER A 146 8.93 6.07 1.84
N ASN A 147 7.92 6.55 2.58
CA ASN A 147 7.96 6.55 4.05
C ASN A 147 6.63 6.17 4.68
N ASP A 148 5.60 5.86 3.90
CA ASP A 148 4.30 5.53 4.45
C ASP A 148 4.33 4.16 5.12
N CYS A 149 3.55 4.04 6.19
CA CYS A 149 3.19 2.79 6.83
C CYS A 149 1.67 2.70 6.99
N VAL A 150 1.10 1.52 6.71
CA VAL A 150 -0.34 1.26 6.79
C VAL A 150 -0.58 0.04 7.65
N PHE A 151 -1.44 0.18 8.65
CA PHE A 151 -1.77 -0.87 9.60
C PHE A 151 -3.12 -1.55 9.30
N TYR A 152 -3.85 -1.02 8.32
CA TYR A 152 -5.22 -1.45 7.95
C TYR A 152 -6.16 -1.44 9.16
N ASP A 153 -6.79 -2.58 9.44
CA ASP A 153 -7.74 -2.72 10.56
C ASP A 153 -7.07 -3.08 11.90
N CYS A 154 -5.74 -2.96 12.00
CA CYS A 154 -5.01 -3.19 13.24
C CYS A 154 -4.85 -1.88 14.02
N ASP A 155 -5.51 -1.77 15.18
CA ASP A 155 -5.47 -0.61 16.09
C ASP A 155 -4.60 -0.94 17.32
N ASN A 156 -3.27 -0.94 17.10
CA ASN A 156 -2.28 -1.19 18.16
C ASN A 156 -1.30 0.00 18.27
N PRO A 157 -1.61 0.99 19.14
CA PRO A 157 -0.81 2.22 19.26
C PRO A 157 0.67 2.00 19.60
N ASP A 158 0.97 0.98 20.40
CA ASP A 158 2.37 0.66 20.73
C ASP A 158 3.15 0.15 19.53
N PHE A 159 2.48 -0.56 18.61
CA PHE A 159 3.10 -1.01 17.37
C PHE A 159 3.26 0.12 16.37
N GLU A 160 2.30 1.01 16.28
CA GLU A 160 2.34 2.21 15.46
C GLU A 160 3.53 3.09 15.87
N GLU A 161 3.64 3.42 17.18
CA GLU A 161 4.78 4.19 17.72
C GLU A 161 6.13 3.50 17.44
N TYR A 162 6.18 2.17 17.60
CA TYR A 162 7.39 1.40 17.29
C TYR A 162 7.80 1.55 15.82
N VAL A 163 6.88 1.40 14.88
CA VAL A 163 7.15 1.53 13.43
C VAL A 163 7.54 2.96 13.08
N GLU A 164 6.82 3.95 13.58
CA GLU A 164 7.11 5.38 13.35
C GLU A 164 8.50 5.78 13.88
N SER A 165 8.98 5.14 14.95
CA SER A 165 10.33 5.38 15.49
C SER A 165 11.46 5.08 14.49
N PHE A 166 11.17 4.33 13.40
CA PHE A 166 12.10 4.07 12.30
C PHE A 166 11.94 5.07 11.14
N GLY A 167 11.14 6.14 11.32
CA GLY A 167 10.94 7.21 10.35
C GLY A 167 9.97 6.84 9.24
N PHE A 168 8.98 6.02 9.55
CA PHE A 168 7.77 5.87 8.75
C PHE A 168 6.69 6.82 9.26
N VAL A 169 5.70 7.09 8.42
CA VAL A 169 4.57 7.98 8.72
C VAL A 169 3.28 7.22 8.41
N MET A 170 2.36 7.19 9.38
CA MET A 170 1.08 6.52 9.21
C MET A 170 0.29 7.13 8.05
N ASN A 171 -0.26 6.25 7.23
CA ASN A 171 -1.16 6.58 6.14
C ASN A 171 -2.30 5.55 6.06
N PHE A 172 -3.27 5.80 5.19
CA PHE A 172 -4.43 4.93 5.01
C PHE A 172 -4.27 4.03 3.78
N GLY A 173 -4.87 2.84 3.85
CA GLY A 173 -4.96 1.89 2.75
C GLY A 173 -6.24 1.05 2.88
N SER A 174 -6.70 0.45 1.77
CA SER A 174 -7.92 -0.35 1.74
C SER A 174 -7.71 -1.76 2.30
N PHE A 175 -6.85 -2.52 1.68
CA PHE A 175 -6.49 -3.90 2.09
C PHE A 175 -5.19 -4.32 1.39
N SER A 176 -4.57 -5.38 1.87
CA SER A 176 -3.47 -6.10 1.24
C SER A 176 -3.33 -7.48 1.91
N ASP A 177 -2.33 -8.29 1.57
CA ASP A 177 -2.15 -9.66 2.08
C ASP A 177 -2.18 -9.76 3.60
N ILE A 178 -1.57 -8.80 4.32
CA ILE A 178 -1.58 -8.79 5.79
C ILE A 178 -2.96 -8.54 6.38
N SER A 179 -3.91 -7.98 5.61
CA SER A 179 -5.30 -7.86 6.05
C SER A 179 -5.97 -9.23 6.25
N ALA A 180 -5.51 -10.27 5.54
CA ALA A 180 -5.97 -11.64 5.72
C ALA A 180 -5.12 -12.42 6.76
N ILE A 181 -3.80 -12.18 6.78
CA ILE A 181 -2.85 -12.96 7.60
C ILE A 181 -2.90 -12.52 9.07
N CYS A 182 -2.84 -11.21 9.34
CA CYS A 182 -2.69 -10.67 10.70
C CYS A 182 -3.85 -11.01 11.63
N PRO A 183 -5.14 -10.86 11.24
CA PRO A 183 -6.26 -11.23 12.10
C PRO A 183 -6.27 -12.72 12.43
N GLN A 184 -5.97 -13.58 11.42
CA GLN A 184 -5.97 -15.04 11.59
C GLN A 184 -4.86 -15.49 12.56
N TRP A 185 -3.67 -14.91 12.47
CA TRP A 185 -2.54 -15.25 13.31
C TRP A 185 -2.51 -14.47 14.62
N LYS A 186 -3.36 -13.47 14.77
CA LYS A 186 -3.42 -12.55 15.93
C LYS A 186 -2.10 -11.83 16.18
N VAL A 187 -1.39 -11.50 15.12
CA VAL A 187 -0.11 -10.80 15.14
C VAL A 187 -0.28 -9.48 14.40
N ALA A 188 0.12 -8.36 15.00
CA ALA A 188 0.08 -7.06 14.37
C ALA A 188 0.97 -7.03 13.12
N GLY A 189 0.53 -6.32 12.10
CA GLY A 189 1.26 -6.16 10.85
C GLY A 189 1.21 -4.76 10.31
N VAL A 190 2.21 -4.44 9.48
CA VAL A 190 2.33 -3.15 8.81
C VAL A 190 2.75 -3.36 7.36
N ASN A 191 2.16 -2.58 6.44
CA ASN A 191 2.62 -2.48 5.07
C ASN A 191 3.43 -1.20 4.90
N LEU A 192 4.66 -1.32 4.37
CA LEU A 192 5.64 -0.25 4.26
C LEU A 192 5.90 0.15 2.82
N SER A 193 6.05 1.45 2.57
CA SER A 193 6.43 1.98 1.27
C SER A 193 7.75 1.39 0.77
N ILE A 194 7.77 0.97 -0.50
CA ILE A 194 8.92 0.31 -1.12
C ILE A 194 9.51 1.10 -2.30
N GLY A 195 8.99 2.28 -2.58
CA GLY A 195 9.58 3.20 -3.55
C GLY A 195 8.97 3.17 -4.95
N TYR A 196 7.89 2.42 -5.21
CA TYR A 196 7.17 2.53 -6.47
C TYR A 196 6.12 3.64 -6.42
N TYR A 197 5.71 4.10 -7.60
CA TYR A 197 4.72 5.16 -7.81
C TYR A 197 3.94 4.85 -9.06
N ASN A 198 2.71 5.38 -9.13
CA ASN A 198 1.79 5.19 -10.24
C ASN A 198 1.56 3.71 -10.55
N GLU A 199 1.40 2.93 -9.50
CA GLU A 199 1.05 1.51 -9.57
C GLU A 199 -0.17 1.29 -10.47
N HIS A 200 -0.31 0.10 -11.04
CA HIS A 200 -1.42 -0.30 -11.92
C HIS A 200 -1.53 0.52 -13.22
N SER A 201 -0.50 1.26 -13.57
CA SER A 201 -0.46 2.06 -14.80
C SER A 201 0.82 1.86 -15.60
N GLN A 202 0.78 2.17 -16.91
CA GLN A 202 1.98 2.15 -17.78
C GLN A 202 3.03 3.21 -17.40
N THR A 203 2.66 4.16 -16.54
CA THR A 203 3.58 5.18 -16.02
C THR A 203 4.21 4.79 -14.69
N GLU A 204 4.03 3.55 -14.27
CA GLU A 204 4.61 3.02 -13.05
C GLU A 204 6.13 3.18 -13.06
N THR A 205 6.66 3.63 -11.93
CA THR A 205 8.10 3.86 -11.73
C THR A 205 8.55 3.29 -10.40
N LEU A 206 9.84 2.95 -10.29
CA LEU A 206 10.48 2.55 -9.05
C LEU A 206 11.67 3.45 -8.74
N ASN A 207 11.63 4.13 -7.60
CA ASN A 207 12.76 4.88 -7.08
C ASN A 207 13.68 3.95 -6.27
N ILE A 208 14.83 3.64 -6.85
CA ILE A 208 15.81 2.71 -6.28
C ILE A 208 16.39 3.19 -4.95
N GLY A 209 16.58 4.50 -4.80
CA GLY A 209 17.10 5.09 -3.56
C GLY A 209 16.14 4.93 -2.40
N GLN A 210 14.83 5.10 -2.65
CA GLN A 210 13.79 4.94 -1.65
C GLN A 210 13.60 3.47 -1.27
N MET A 211 13.59 2.56 -2.24
CA MET A 211 13.57 1.12 -1.99
C MET A 211 14.73 0.70 -1.06
N PHE A 212 15.95 1.16 -1.33
CA PHE A 212 17.08 0.86 -0.45
C PHE A 212 16.99 1.55 0.92
N SER A 213 16.33 2.71 1.01
CA SER A 213 16.04 3.35 2.29
C SER A 213 15.12 2.47 3.14
N THR A 214 14.05 1.94 2.56
CA THR A 214 13.16 0.99 3.24
C THR A 214 13.88 -0.29 3.65
N ILE A 215 14.68 -0.89 2.75
CA ILE A 215 15.52 -2.05 3.11
C ILE A 215 16.41 -1.76 4.32
N TYR A 216 17.02 -0.56 4.37
CA TYR A 216 17.84 -0.16 5.50
C TYR A 216 17.04 -0.01 6.80
N LYS A 217 15.87 0.64 6.75
CA LYS A 217 14.99 0.80 7.91
C LYS A 217 14.51 -0.56 8.44
N VAL A 218 14.07 -1.46 7.54
CA VAL A 218 13.65 -2.82 7.93
C VAL A 218 14.80 -3.62 8.56
N ARG A 219 16.02 -3.52 8.02
CA ARG A 219 17.19 -4.13 8.66
C ARG A 219 17.43 -3.59 10.06
N ASN A 220 17.30 -2.27 10.27
CA ASN A 220 17.41 -1.68 11.60
C ASN A 220 16.30 -2.22 12.55
N MET A 221 15.08 -2.45 12.05
CA MET A 221 14.03 -3.10 12.84
C MET A 221 14.42 -4.53 13.23
N LEU A 222 15.02 -5.29 12.31
CA LEU A 222 15.51 -6.65 12.58
C LEU A 222 16.72 -6.66 13.55
N ASP A 223 17.64 -5.72 13.43
CA ASP A 223 18.78 -5.58 14.35
C ASP A 223 18.33 -5.24 15.77
N ARG A 224 17.27 -4.44 15.90
CA ARG A 224 16.70 -4.01 17.18
C ARG A 224 15.52 -4.89 17.65
N ILE A 225 15.40 -6.10 17.11
CA ILE A 225 14.30 -7.01 17.46
C ILE A 225 14.24 -7.36 18.95
N GLY A 226 15.35 -7.29 19.64
CA GLY A 226 15.41 -7.48 21.11
C GLY A 226 14.64 -6.40 21.90
N GLU A 227 14.50 -5.22 21.35
CA GLU A 227 13.77 -4.09 21.94
C GLU A 227 12.26 -4.18 21.69
N ALA A 228 11.83 -4.87 20.65
CA ALA A 228 10.43 -5.05 20.32
C ALA A 228 9.78 -6.06 21.24
N LYS A 229 8.55 -5.78 21.68
CA LYS A 229 7.65 -6.77 22.29
C LYS A 229 6.91 -7.56 21.20
N ALA A 230 6.16 -8.58 21.58
CA ALA A 230 5.16 -9.17 20.69
C ALA A 230 3.95 -8.21 20.62
N TYR A 231 3.58 -7.84 19.40
CA TYR A 231 2.43 -6.96 19.18
C TYR A 231 1.26 -7.79 18.66
N GLU A 232 0.16 -7.74 19.42
CA GLU A 232 -1.06 -8.45 19.05
C GLU A 232 -1.83 -7.67 17.97
N TYR A 233 -2.49 -8.39 17.07
CA TYR A 233 -3.51 -7.79 16.22
C TYR A 233 -4.72 -7.42 17.10
N ILE A 234 -4.98 -6.13 17.19
CA ILE A 234 -6.15 -5.57 17.89
C ILE A 234 -7.06 -5.03 16.77
N GLU A 235 -8.21 -5.68 16.59
CA GLU A 235 -9.16 -5.23 15.57
C GLU A 235 -9.66 -3.83 15.91
N SER A 236 -9.52 -2.90 14.96
CA SER A 236 -10.04 -1.54 15.10
C SER A 236 -11.56 -1.56 15.29
N LYS A 237 -12.06 -0.72 16.18
CA LYS A 237 -13.52 -0.52 16.34
C LYS A 237 -14.16 0.03 15.06
N TYR A 238 -13.36 0.61 14.18
CA TYR A 238 -13.73 1.15 12.88
C TYR A 238 -13.24 0.25 11.73
N ALA A 239 -12.86 -1.01 12.03
CA ALA A 239 -12.41 -1.95 11.05
C ALA A 239 -13.42 -2.05 9.90
N TYR A 240 -12.93 -1.87 8.70
CA TYR A 240 -13.68 -2.13 7.49
C TYR A 240 -13.84 -3.67 7.39
N LYS A 241 -14.90 -4.19 8.02
CA LYS A 241 -15.19 -5.64 7.92
C LYS A 241 -15.25 -5.98 6.45
N SER A 242 -14.27 -6.76 6.04
CA SER A 242 -14.00 -7.09 4.63
C SER A 242 -15.30 -7.39 3.88
N ILE A 243 -15.36 -6.91 2.67
CA ILE A 243 -16.41 -7.08 1.64
C ILE A 243 -16.97 -8.54 1.51
N TRP A 244 -16.37 -9.52 2.20
CA TRP A 244 -16.67 -10.94 2.07
C TRP A 244 -17.64 -11.54 3.11
N ASN A 245 -18.06 -10.77 4.14
CA ASN A 245 -19.03 -11.24 5.14
C ASN A 245 -20.04 -10.15 5.50
N PHE A 246 -20.88 -9.78 4.55
CA PHE A 246 -22.06 -8.96 4.84
C PHE A 246 -23.22 -9.82 5.35
N PRO A 247 -23.69 -9.62 6.59
CA PRO A 247 -25.08 -9.86 6.89
C PRO A 247 -25.85 -8.65 6.35
N THR A 248 -26.33 -8.79 5.15
CA THR A 248 -26.97 -7.73 4.41
C THR A 248 -28.46 -7.72 4.71
N ASP A 249 -29.01 -6.54 5.07
CA ASP A 249 -30.33 -6.22 4.57
C ASP A 249 -30.26 -6.19 3.01
N GLU A 250 -31.39 -6.16 2.33
CA GLU A 250 -31.48 -6.19 0.87
C GLU A 250 -30.63 -5.09 0.17
N ASP A 251 -30.18 -4.05 0.91
CA ASP A 251 -29.37 -2.92 0.43
C ASP A 251 -27.88 -3.02 0.83
N GLY A 252 -27.45 -4.08 1.54
CA GLY A 252 -26.06 -4.27 1.96
C GLY A 252 -25.60 -3.38 3.12
N TRP A 253 -26.51 -2.75 3.85
CA TRP A 253 -26.18 -1.85 4.96
C TRP A 253 -26.18 -2.57 6.31
N ASP A 254 -25.16 -2.33 7.13
CA ASP A 254 -25.06 -2.81 8.50
C ASP A 254 -24.96 -1.63 9.50
N PRO A 255 -25.90 -1.47 10.41
CA PRO A 255 -25.89 -0.39 11.39
C PRO A 255 -24.71 -0.43 12.38
N SER A 256 -24.00 -1.55 12.49
CA SER A 256 -22.86 -1.69 13.40
C SER A 256 -21.66 -0.82 13.00
N TYR A 257 -21.62 -0.31 11.77
CA TYR A 257 -20.56 0.59 11.28
C TYR A 257 -20.66 2.02 11.82
N GLY A 258 -21.72 2.40 12.51
CA GLY A 258 -21.92 3.77 12.96
C GLY A 258 -22.15 4.79 11.82
N ILE A 259 -22.29 4.32 10.57
CA ILE A 259 -22.58 5.12 9.39
C ILE A 259 -24.09 5.07 9.15
N SER A 260 -24.71 6.20 8.83
CA SER A 260 -26.13 6.21 8.49
C SER A 260 -26.39 5.46 7.17
N LYS A 261 -27.60 4.89 7.01
CA LYS A 261 -27.98 4.23 5.75
C LYS A 261 -27.91 5.16 4.53
N GLU A 262 -28.10 6.46 4.77
CA GLU A 262 -27.99 7.49 3.73
C GLU A 262 -26.53 7.74 3.31
N ASP A 263 -25.61 7.78 4.28
CA ASP A 263 -24.18 7.93 4.01
C ASP A 263 -23.62 6.66 3.36
N TRP A 264 -24.10 5.48 3.77
CA TRP A 264 -23.77 4.22 3.12
C TRP A 264 -24.22 4.18 1.65
N LYS A 265 -25.45 4.65 1.35
CA LYS A 265 -25.92 4.74 -0.04
C LYS A 265 -25.11 5.73 -0.86
N LYS A 266 -24.65 6.84 -0.28
CA LYS A 266 -23.71 7.75 -0.94
C LYS A 266 -22.37 7.08 -1.20
N PHE A 267 -21.85 6.33 -0.23
CA PHE A 267 -20.60 5.60 -0.35
C PHE A 267 -20.66 4.51 -1.43
N MET A 268 -21.68 3.67 -1.43
CA MET A 268 -21.88 2.61 -2.44
C MET A 268 -22.29 3.16 -3.81
N GLY A 269 -22.86 4.35 -3.87
CA GLY A 269 -23.14 5.09 -5.10
C GLY A 269 -21.97 5.93 -5.61
N ALA A 270 -20.82 5.90 -4.91
CA ALA A 270 -19.62 6.59 -5.33
C ALA A 270 -19.09 5.97 -6.62
N GLY A 271 -19.30 6.68 -7.74
CA GLY A 271 -18.69 6.37 -9.02
C GLY A 271 -17.18 6.57 -9.00
N LYS A 272 -16.49 6.09 -10.03
CA LYS A 272 -15.14 6.54 -10.33
C LYS A 272 -15.22 7.95 -10.89
N GLU A 273 -14.37 8.80 -10.37
CA GLU A 273 -14.20 10.19 -10.81
C GLU A 273 -12.75 10.38 -11.29
N THR A 274 -12.54 11.34 -12.13
CA THR A 274 -11.22 11.62 -12.73
C THR A 274 -10.58 12.81 -12.02
N CYS A 275 -9.32 12.67 -11.62
CA CYS A 275 -8.56 13.80 -11.08
C CYS A 275 -8.40 14.90 -12.14
N LEU A 276 -8.88 16.10 -11.82
CA LEU A 276 -8.85 17.28 -12.71
C LEU A 276 -7.43 17.62 -13.22
N ASN A 277 -6.39 17.34 -12.41
CA ASN A 277 -5.02 17.73 -12.75
C ASN A 277 -4.23 16.65 -13.48
N CYS A 278 -4.25 15.39 -13.03
CA CYS A 278 -3.43 14.33 -13.60
C CYS A 278 -4.19 13.31 -14.44
N GLY A 279 -5.53 13.36 -14.45
CA GLY A 279 -6.36 12.46 -15.23
C GLY A 279 -6.48 11.04 -14.68
N ILE A 280 -6.01 10.78 -13.46
CA ILE A 280 -6.19 9.47 -12.81
C ILE A 280 -7.65 9.28 -12.43
N ASP A 281 -8.21 8.13 -12.80
CA ASP A 281 -9.54 7.69 -12.35
C ASP A 281 -9.41 6.96 -11.02
N ASP A 282 -10.16 7.43 -10.02
CA ASP A 282 -10.23 6.77 -8.73
C ASP A 282 -11.67 6.88 -8.17
N TYR A 283 -11.97 6.11 -7.12
CA TYR A 283 -13.27 6.26 -6.46
C TYR A 283 -13.38 7.66 -5.81
N SER A 284 -14.56 8.26 -5.89
CA SER A 284 -14.79 9.64 -5.41
C SER A 284 -14.43 9.86 -3.94
N TYR A 285 -14.42 8.82 -3.11
CA TYR A 285 -13.99 8.90 -1.71
C TYR A 285 -12.46 8.95 -1.51
N ASN A 286 -11.68 8.56 -2.51
CA ASN A 286 -10.22 8.70 -2.51
C ASN A 286 -9.77 10.05 -3.07
N LEU A 287 -10.68 10.78 -3.67
CA LEU A 287 -10.42 12.07 -4.29
C LEU A 287 -10.98 13.21 -3.42
N ILE A 288 -10.35 14.35 -3.51
CA ILE A 288 -10.78 15.53 -2.77
C ILE A 288 -11.75 16.30 -3.65
N PRO A 289 -13.01 16.47 -3.21
CA PRO A 289 -13.97 17.27 -3.94
C PRO A 289 -13.58 18.75 -3.85
N VAL A 290 -13.54 19.40 -5.00
CA VAL A 290 -13.21 20.84 -5.14
C VAL A 290 -14.39 21.55 -5.76
N LYS A 291 -14.94 22.53 -5.06
CA LYS A 291 -16.02 23.38 -5.57
C LYS A 291 -15.51 24.30 -6.67
N MET A 292 -16.15 24.22 -7.83
CA MET A 292 -15.81 25.05 -9.00
C MET A 292 -16.77 26.25 -9.17
N GLY A 293 -17.73 26.41 -8.24
CA GLY A 293 -18.81 27.42 -8.34
C GLY A 293 -20.07 26.88 -9.01
N GLY A 294 -21.23 27.49 -8.70
CA GLY A 294 -22.52 27.17 -9.36
C GLY A 294 -23.03 25.75 -9.19
N ASN A 295 -22.81 25.08 -8.05
CA ASN A 295 -23.12 23.68 -7.76
C ASN A 295 -22.28 22.66 -8.58
N HIS A 296 -21.20 23.08 -9.20
CA HIS A 296 -20.28 22.19 -9.89
C HIS A 296 -19.13 21.78 -8.97
N THR A 297 -18.83 20.49 -8.92
CA THR A 297 -17.75 19.92 -8.13
C THR A 297 -16.90 19.05 -9.03
N GLU A 298 -15.61 19.28 -9.01
CA GLU A 298 -14.59 18.44 -9.63
C GLU A 298 -13.79 17.73 -8.55
N PHE A 299 -12.93 16.79 -8.94
CA PHE A 299 -12.17 15.96 -8.02
C PHE A 299 -10.67 16.10 -8.26
N VAL A 300 -9.89 16.10 -7.18
CA VAL A 300 -8.43 16.17 -7.23
C VAL A 300 -7.85 15.06 -6.35
N CYS A 301 -6.88 14.30 -6.86
CA CYS A 301 -6.22 13.31 -6.05
C CYS A 301 -5.31 13.96 -4.98
N PRO A 302 -5.07 13.28 -3.86
CA PRO A 302 -4.23 13.80 -2.77
C PRO A 302 -2.83 14.23 -3.23
N ASP A 303 -2.27 13.55 -4.25
CA ASP A 303 -0.92 13.84 -4.75
C ASP A 303 -0.83 15.14 -5.57
N CYS A 304 -1.91 15.51 -6.27
CA CYS A 304 -1.97 16.75 -7.04
C CYS A 304 -2.33 17.98 -6.20
N LEU A 305 -2.99 17.76 -5.08
CA LEU A 305 -3.51 18.84 -4.25
C LEU A 305 -2.44 19.82 -3.74
N PRO A 306 -1.24 19.37 -3.25
CA PRO A 306 -0.19 20.28 -2.78
C PRO A 306 0.29 21.25 -3.86
N ALA A 307 0.52 20.75 -5.09
CA ALA A 307 0.95 21.58 -6.22
C ALA A 307 -0.11 22.62 -6.59
N LEU A 308 -1.37 22.22 -6.73
CA LEU A 308 -2.47 23.12 -7.05
C LEU A 308 -2.72 24.19 -5.97
N LYS A 309 -2.41 23.86 -4.73
CA LYS A 309 -2.47 24.80 -3.61
C LYS A 309 -1.30 25.79 -3.63
N GLU A 310 -0.08 25.32 -3.93
CA GLU A 310 1.12 26.16 -4.07
C GLU A 310 0.97 27.14 -5.24
N ASP A 311 0.40 26.68 -6.36
CA ASP A 311 0.08 27.50 -7.52
C ASP A 311 -1.07 28.49 -7.28
N GLY A 312 -1.74 28.41 -6.14
CA GLY A 312 -2.86 29.28 -5.75
C GLY A 312 -4.15 29.03 -6.55
N LEU A 313 -4.30 27.83 -7.11
CA LEU A 313 -5.49 27.43 -7.88
C LEU A 313 -6.59 26.86 -6.99
N ILE A 314 -6.23 26.26 -5.85
CA ILE A 314 -7.17 25.69 -4.89
C ILE A 314 -6.93 26.28 -3.49
N GLY A 315 -8.01 26.62 -2.79
CA GLY A 315 -8.02 27.08 -1.41
C GLY A 315 -9.03 26.33 -0.54
N TRP A 316 -8.98 26.58 0.75
CA TRP A 316 -9.96 26.09 1.73
C TRP A 316 -10.86 27.21 2.19
N CYS A 317 -12.16 27.02 2.07
CA CYS A 317 -13.14 28.00 2.53
C CYS A 317 -13.14 28.10 4.06
N LYS A 318 -12.91 29.29 4.60
CA LYS A 318 -12.90 29.54 6.06
C LYS A 318 -14.28 29.39 6.71
N ILE A 319 -15.38 29.38 5.93
CA ILE A 319 -16.74 29.25 6.43
C ILE A 319 -17.20 27.80 6.46
N CYS A 320 -17.09 27.06 5.34
CA CYS A 320 -17.55 25.68 5.26
C CYS A 320 -16.46 24.61 5.40
N GLY A 321 -15.18 25.00 5.36
CA GLY A 321 -14.06 24.07 5.46
C GLY A 321 -13.78 23.21 4.22
N GLU A 322 -14.51 23.44 3.12
CA GLU A 322 -14.36 22.65 1.90
C GLU A 322 -13.35 23.26 0.92
N ALA A 323 -12.70 22.41 0.12
CA ALA A 323 -11.80 22.86 -0.94
C ALA A 323 -12.59 23.55 -2.06
N PHE A 324 -12.03 24.63 -2.63
CA PHE A 324 -12.64 25.35 -3.74
C PHE A 324 -11.59 25.88 -4.72
N CYS A 325 -11.98 26.03 -5.99
CA CYS A 325 -11.16 26.69 -6.99
C CYS A 325 -11.13 28.20 -6.71
N ILE A 326 -9.91 28.76 -6.68
CA ILE A 326 -9.71 30.19 -6.50
C ILE A 326 -9.89 30.85 -7.87
N ASP A 327 -11.08 31.43 -8.07
CA ASP A 327 -11.39 32.23 -9.24
C ASP A 327 -11.63 33.69 -8.76
N GLY A 328 -10.62 34.52 -8.92
CA GLY A 328 -10.64 35.93 -8.50
C GLY A 328 -9.83 36.29 -7.26
N ASP A 329 -10.10 37.46 -6.68
CA ASP A 329 -9.25 38.08 -5.64
C ASP A 329 -9.45 37.49 -4.22
N ASP A 330 -10.55 36.77 -3.98
CA ASP A 330 -10.86 36.22 -2.66
C ASP A 330 -10.40 34.76 -2.53
N LYS A 331 -9.33 34.58 -1.77
CA LYS A 331 -8.68 33.28 -1.54
C LYS A 331 -9.20 32.53 -0.31
N ASP A 332 -10.15 33.10 0.42
CA ASP A 332 -10.53 32.62 1.75
C ASP A 332 -11.97 32.10 1.83
N ILE A 333 -12.85 32.46 0.92
CA ILE A 333 -14.27 32.11 0.99
C ILE A 333 -14.78 31.65 -0.39
N CYS A 334 -15.38 30.46 -0.46
CA CYS A 334 -15.96 29.95 -1.69
C CYS A 334 -17.21 30.73 -2.13
N GLU A 335 -17.54 30.65 -3.41
CA GLU A 335 -18.66 31.39 -4.01
C GLU A 335 -20.00 31.05 -3.36
N ASP A 336 -20.23 29.76 -3.02
CA ASP A 336 -21.48 29.34 -2.36
C ASP A 336 -21.69 30.01 -1.00
N CYS A 337 -20.63 30.15 -0.20
CA CYS A 337 -20.70 30.84 1.08
C CYS A 337 -20.88 32.32 0.93
N LYS A 338 -20.27 32.97 -0.07
CA LYS A 338 -20.50 34.39 -0.39
C LYS A 338 -21.95 34.65 -0.80
N ASN A 339 -22.53 33.74 -1.58
CA ASN A 339 -23.92 33.88 -2.04
C ASN A 339 -24.92 33.69 -0.90
N LYS A 340 -24.65 32.77 0.05
CA LYS A 340 -25.47 32.61 1.27
C LYS A 340 -25.42 33.83 2.19
N GLU A 341 -24.27 34.49 2.32
CA GLU A 341 -24.16 35.73 3.10
C GLU A 341 -24.92 36.92 2.45
N LYS A 342 -24.99 36.97 1.12
CA LYS A 342 -25.74 37.99 0.37
C LYS A 342 -27.25 37.76 0.43
N SER A 343 -27.73 36.52 0.54
CA SER A 343 -29.15 36.20 0.65
C SER A 343 -29.72 36.38 2.06
N ASN A 344 -28.88 36.52 3.08
CA ASN A 344 -29.27 36.77 4.47
C ASN A 344 -29.14 38.24 4.89
N LYS A 345 -28.83 39.16 3.96
CA LYS A 345 -28.87 40.61 4.09
C LYS A 345 -30.01 41.19 3.27
#